data_d49a578550bc23bb3347ed6d90d77ed0
#
_entry.id   d49a578550bc23bb3347ed6d90d77ed0
#
_cell.length_a   1.000
_cell.length_b   1.000
_cell.length_c   1.000
_cell.angle_alpha   90.00
_cell.angle_beta   90.00
_cell.angle_gamma   90.00
#
_symmetry.space_group_name_H-M   'P 1'
#
loop_
_entity.id
_entity.type
_entity.pdbx_description
1 polymer ?
#
loop_
_entity_poly.entity_id
_entity_poly.type
_entity_poly.pdbx_seq_one_letter_code
_entity_poly.pdbx_strand_id
1 'polypeptide(L)'
;MVAITIFAVLAAAAYGGMNSIVRAQIAVRESSDALDAISRALARFEKDLSQAYSRSARGAYGTIDAAMVGDSNSLSVTTMTIAASATGPSATPVRVRHTLAQGRWLRTQTAALDLAPNTPETARLILDDFSAVSLRYLDAQLREHDRWPPANATLEGVSPDTLPRAVELRLTSKRFGEIRRLIALSAGRQ
;
A
#
# COMPACT_ATOMS: atom_id res chain seq x y z
N MET A 1 -47.91 27.66 -35.33
CA MET A 1 -47.74 26.25 -34.88
C MET A 1 -46.37 25.67 -35.24
N VAL A 2 -45.92 25.76 -36.49
CA VAL A 2 -44.62 25.22 -36.98
C VAL A 2 -43.43 25.76 -36.18
N ALA A 3 -43.36 27.04 -35.87
CA ALA A 3 -42.24 27.66 -35.14
C ALA A 3 -42.10 27.09 -33.70
N ILE A 4 -43.21 26.83 -33.02
CA ILE A 4 -43.19 26.25 -31.67
C ILE A 4 -42.66 24.80 -31.69
N THR A 5 -43.01 24.04 -32.71
CA THR A 5 -42.56 22.67 -32.88
C THR A 5 -41.03 22.63 -33.12
N ILE A 6 -40.52 23.50 -33.99
CA ILE A 6 -39.07 23.60 -34.24
C ILE A 6 -38.35 24.03 -32.98
N PHE A 7 -38.87 25.01 -32.24
CA PHE A 7 -38.26 25.45 -30.99
C PHE A 7 -38.23 24.31 -29.93
N ALA A 8 -39.33 23.56 -29.80
CA ALA A 8 -39.41 22.42 -28.87
C ALA A 8 -38.38 21.32 -29.21
N VAL A 9 -38.18 21.01 -30.50
CA VAL A 9 -37.18 20.03 -30.95
C VAL A 9 -35.77 20.53 -30.67
N LEU A 10 -35.46 21.80 -30.96
CA LEU A 10 -34.17 22.37 -30.67
C LEU A 10 -33.86 22.42 -29.17
N ALA A 11 -34.85 22.79 -28.36
CA ALA A 11 -34.72 22.79 -26.89
C ALA A 11 -34.47 21.39 -26.33
N ALA A 12 -35.22 20.39 -26.83
CA ALA A 12 -35.02 18.99 -26.45
C ALA A 12 -33.60 18.46 -26.85
N ALA A 13 -33.16 18.81 -28.05
CA ALA A 13 -31.82 18.43 -28.51
C ALA A 13 -30.70 19.10 -27.67
N ALA A 14 -30.86 20.40 -27.38
CA ALA A 14 -29.90 21.14 -26.52
C ALA A 14 -29.85 20.56 -25.11
N TYR A 15 -31.03 20.25 -24.50
CA TYR A 15 -31.10 19.63 -23.18
C TYR A 15 -30.45 18.23 -23.17
N GLY A 16 -30.70 17.42 -24.21
CA GLY A 16 -30.09 16.09 -24.37
C GLY A 16 -28.58 16.17 -24.48
N GLY A 17 -28.06 17.13 -25.26
CA GLY A 17 -26.63 17.39 -25.39
C GLY A 17 -25.97 17.81 -24.06
N MET A 18 -26.62 18.75 -23.35
CA MET A 18 -26.12 19.22 -22.05
C MET A 18 -26.06 18.06 -21.03
N ASN A 19 -27.09 17.24 -20.95
CA ASN A 19 -27.14 16.11 -20.04
C ASN A 19 -26.07 15.04 -20.36
N SER A 20 -25.75 14.83 -21.63
CA SER A 20 -24.67 13.96 -22.07
C SER A 20 -23.30 14.46 -21.59
N ILE A 21 -23.02 15.76 -21.72
CA ILE A 21 -21.79 16.39 -21.28
C ILE A 21 -21.61 16.26 -19.76
N VAL A 22 -22.68 16.52 -18.99
CA VAL A 22 -22.62 16.39 -17.52
C VAL A 22 -22.32 14.96 -17.09
N ARG A 23 -22.97 13.97 -17.71
CA ARG A 23 -22.67 12.55 -17.43
C ARG A 23 -21.24 12.17 -17.77
N ALA A 24 -20.75 12.62 -18.90
CA ALA A 24 -19.36 12.40 -19.30
C ALA A 24 -18.35 13.02 -18.30
N GLN A 25 -18.64 14.22 -17.81
CA GLN A 25 -17.80 14.87 -16.79
C GLN A 25 -17.79 14.10 -15.47
N ILE A 26 -18.95 13.60 -15.01
CA ILE A 26 -19.04 12.80 -13.79
C ILE A 26 -18.21 11.52 -13.94
N ALA A 27 -18.37 10.80 -15.05
CA ALA A 27 -17.60 9.57 -15.31
C ALA A 27 -16.08 9.79 -15.35
N VAL A 28 -15.64 10.91 -15.95
CA VAL A 28 -14.22 11.28 -15.97
C VAL A 28 -13.72 11.58 -14.56
N ARG A 29 -14.46 12.35 -13.76
CA ARG A 29 -14.07 12.68 -12.38
C ARG A 29 -13.95 11.42 -11.52
N GLU A 30 -14.96 10.55 -11.55
CA GLU A 30 -14.93 9.28 -10.81
C GLU A 30 -13.72 8.40 -11.20
N SER A 31 -13.38 8.40 -12.50
CA SER A 31 -12.22 7.67 -12.99
C SER A 31 -10.91 8.27 -12.47
N SER A 32 -10.79 9.60 -12.50
CA SER A 32 -9.62 10.31 -11.99
C SER A 32 -9.45 10.11 -10.48
N ASP A 33 -10.53 10.23 -9.70
CA ASP A 33 -10.50 10.05 -8.24
C ASP A 33 -10.06 8.63 -7.86
N ALA A 34 -10.56 7.61 -8.60
CA ALA A 34 -10.16 6.22 -8.39
C ALA A 34 -8.67 5.99 -8.72
N LEU A 35 -8.17 6.56 -9.82
CA LEU A 35 -6.76 6.47 -10.20
C LEU A 35 -5.86 7.17 -9.17
N ASP A 36 -6.26 8.33 -8.70
CA ASP A 36 -5.55 9.09 -7.67
C ASP A 36 -5.50 8.32 -6.35
N ALA A 37 -6.59 7.65 -5.95
CA ALA A 37 -6.62 6.81 -4.75
C ALA A 37 -5.60 5.66 -4.85
N ILE A 38 -5.57 4.95 -5.99
CA ILE A 38 -4.59 3.88 -6.24
C ILE A 38 -3.17 4.45 -6.22
N SER A 39 -2.93 5.57 -6.89
CA SER A 39 -1.60 6.20 -6.97
C SER A 39 -1.09 6.61 -5.59
N ARG A 40 -1.95 7.19 -4.75
CA ARG A 40 -1.60 7.55 -3.36
C ARG A 40 -1.30 6.31 -2.51
N ALA A 41 -2.09 5.23 -2.67
CA ALA A 41 -1.86 3.97 -1.94
C ALA A 41 -0.51 3.35 -2.31
N LEU A 42 -0.20 3.28 -3.61
CA LEU A 42 1.07 2.77 -4.12
C LEU A 42 2.26 3.62 -3.66
N ALA A 43 2.16 4.95 -3.77
CA ALA A 43 3.20 5.86 -3.31
C ALA A 43 3.45 5.74 -1.79
N ARG A 44 2.39 5.50 -1.00
CA ARG A 44 2.54 5.27 0.44
C ARG A 44 3.26 3.96 0.73
N PHE A 45 2.89 2.89 0.04
CA PHE A 45 3.54 1.59 0.16
C PHE A 45 5.02 1.64 -0.25
N GLU A 46 5.31 2.26 -1.39
CA GLU A 46 6.67 2.47 -1.87
C GLU A 46 7.51 3.29 -0.87
N LYS A 47 6.92 4.34 -0.28
CA LYS A 47 7.58 5.13 0.76
C LYS A 47 7.91 4.28 1.99
N ASP A 48 6.97 3.49 2.48
CA ASP A 48 7.20 2.65 3.66
C ASP A 48 8.30 1.59 3.39
N LEU A 49 8.37 1.03 2.18
CA LEU A 49 9.40 0.08 1.79
C LEU A 49 10.75 0.74 1.50
N SER A 50 10.78 1.92 0.90
CA SER A 50 12.03 2.65 0.64
C SER A 50 12.72 3.09 1.94
N GLN A 51 11.96 3.24 3.02
CA GLN A 51 12.42 3.56 4.36
C GLN A 51 12.59 2.32 5.25
N ALA A 52 12.51 1.11 4.65
CA ALA A 52 12.71 -0.13 5.38
C ALA A 52 14.09 -0.14 6.05
N TYR A 53 14.11 -0.56 7.31
CA TYR A 53 15.30 -0.61 8.14
C TYR A 53 15.56 -2.04 8.61
N SER A 54 16.80 -2.49 8.41
CA SER A 54 17.29 -3.85 8.72
C SER A 54 17.46 -4.01 10.23
N ARG A 55 16.37 -4.01 10.96
CA ARG A 55 16.32 -4.20 12.41
C ARG A 55 15.09 -4.98 12.82
N SER A 56 15.32 -6.10 13.49
CA SER A 56 14.28 -6.87 14.15
C SER A 56 13.63 -6.07 15.29
N ALA A 57 12.40 -6.40 15.61
CA ALA A 57 11.65 -5.82 16.71
C ALA A 57 11.48 -6.83 17.85
N ARG A 58 11.32 -6.36 19.08
CA ARG A 58 10.89 -7.20 20.19
C ARG A 58 9.36 -7.16 20.31
N GLY A 59 8.74 -8.32 20.17
CA GLY A 59 7.31 -8.48 20.42
C GLY A 59 6.97 -8.36 21.93
N ALA A 60 5.70 -8.14 22.22
CA ALA A 60 5.19 -7.90 23.57
C ALA A 60 5.51 -8.99 24.61
N TYR A 61 5.82 -10.20 24.15
CA TYR A 61 6.15 -11.35 25.00
C TYR A 61 7.61 -11.81 24.86
N GLY A 62 8.51 -10.92 24.42
CA GLY A 62 9.93 -11.21 24.28
C GLY A 62 10.30 -12.00 23.02
N THR A 63 9.37 -12.21 22.11
CA THR A 63 9.64 -12.80 20.80
C THR A 63 10.47 -11.85 19.96
N ILE A 64 11.31 -12.37 19.06
CA ILE A 64 12.02 -11.58 18.07
C ILE A 64 11.23 -11.65 16.76
N ASP A 65 10.68 -10.51 16.36
CA ASP A 65 10.01 -10.36 15.07
C ASP A 65 11.03 -9.87 14.04
N ALA A 66 11.21 -10.62 12.95
CA ALA A 66 12.17 -10.24 11.91
C ALA A 66 11.90 -8.81 11.37
N ALA A 67 12.92 -8.15 10.85
CA ALA A 67 12.85 -6.79 10.29
C ALA A 67 11.72 -6.64 9.26
N MET A 68 11.49 -7.70 8.49
CA MET A 68 10.32 -7.84 7.63
C MET A 68 9.72 -9.23 7.80
N VAL A 69 8.38 -9.27 7.90
CA VAL A 69 7.58 -10.50 7.88
C VAL A 69 6.42 -10.29 6.93
N GLY A 70 6.21 -11.20 6.00
CA GLY A 70 5.11 -11.07 5.07
C GLY A 70 4.68 -12.38 4.43
N ASP A 71 3.48 -12.37 3.90
CA ASP A 71 2.87 -13.41 3.08
C ASP A 71 2.26 -12.78 1.81
N SER A 72 1.42 -13.52 1.10
CA SER A 72 0.78 -13.01 -0.12
C SER A 72 -0.18 -11.84 0.10
N ASN A 73 -0.69 -11.63 1.32
CA ASN A 73 -1.75 -10.68 1.62
C ASN A 73 -1.39 -9.70 2.75
N SER A 74 -0.28 -9.91 3.41
CA SER A 74 0.16 -9.04 4.50
C SER A 74 1.67 -8.84 4.48
N LEU A 75 2.08 -7.66 4.92
CA LEU A 75 3.49 -7.30 5.05
C LEU A 75 3.66 -6.45 6.29
N SER A 76 4.56 -6.84 7.17
CA SER A 76 4.98 -6.07 8.34
C SER A 76 6.46 -5.77 8.22
N VAL A 77 6.86 -4.50 8.33
CA VAL A 77 8.24 -4.06 8.12
C VAL A 77 8.63 -3.02 9.17
N THR A 78 9.88 -3.08 9.63
CA THR A 78 10.48 -1.98 10.39
C THR A 78 10.85 -0.87 9.43
N THR A 79 10.38 0.35 9.69
CA THR A 79 10.65 1.53 8.85
C THR A 79 11.05 2.71 9.71
N MET A 80 11.83 3.62 9.16
CA MET A 80 12.21 4.87 9.84
C MET A 80 11.13 5.92 9.60
N THR A 81 10.70 6.57 10.67
CA THR A 81 9.81 7.73 10.60
C THR A 81 10.44 8.93 11.30
N ILE A 82 10.12 10.13 10.84
CA ILE A 82 10.54 11.36 11.52
C ILE A 82 9.45 11.73 12.52
N ALA A 83 9.78 11.67 13.80
CA ALA A 83 8.91 12.11 14.88
C ALA A 83 9.40 13.44 15.45
N ALA A 84 8.45 14.28 15.85
CA ALA A 84 8.78 15.48 16.62
C ALA A 84 9.22 15.08 18.05
N SER A 85 10.37 15.56 18.49
CA SER A 85 10.83 15.39 19.86
C SER A 85 11.12 16.76 20.47
N ALA A 86 11.28 16.81 21.80
CA ALA A 86 11.60 18.05 22.52
C ALA A 86 12.93 18.69 22.06
N THR A 87 13.84 17.91 21.48
CA THR A 87 15.15 18.34 20.96
C THR A 87 15.16 18.58 19.45
N GLY A 88 14.01 18.45 18.77
CA GLY A 88 13.87 18.59 17.32
C GLY A 88 13.42 17.29 16.62
N PRO A 89 13.31 17.30 15.29
CA PRO A 89 12.91 16.13 14.54
C PRO A 89 13.93 15.00 14.72
N SER A 90 13.45 13.81 15.11
CA SER A 90 14.26 12.62 15.33
C SER A 90 13.77 11.48 14.45
N ALA A 91 14.70 10.77 13.82
CA ALA A 91 14.40 9.55 13.09
C ALA A 91 14.17 8.40 14.08
N THR A 92 12.97 7.87 14.11
CA THR A 92 12.56 6.81 15.05
C THR A 92 12.10 5.59 14.26
N PRO A 93 12.63 4.39 14.58
CA PRO A 93 12.14 3.15 13.97
C PRO A 93 10.75 2.80 14.53
N VAL A 94 9.85 2.44 13.65
CA VAL A 94 8.49 2.01 13.97
C VAL A 94 8.13 0.76 13.17
N ARG A 95 7.15 0.00 13.63
CA ARG A 95 6.60 -1.11 12.87
C ARG A 95 5.41 -0.65 12.05
N VAL A 96 5.44 -0.94 10.76
CA VAL A 96 4.33 -0.69 9.84
C VAL A 96 3.85 -2.03 9.30
N ARG A 97 2.54 -2.23 9.34
CA ARG A 97 1.89 -3.40 8.76
C ARG A 97 0.91 -2.97 7.67
N HIS A 98 1.03 -3.59 6.52
CA HIS A 98 0.05 -3.53 5.44
C HIS A 98 -0.76 -4.83 5.43
N THR A 99 -2.07 -4.73 5.53
CA THR A 99 -3.00 -5.86 5.41
C THR A 99 -3.90 -5.62 4.21
N LEU A 100 -3.86 -6.55 3.25
CA LEU A 100 -4.54 -6.45 1.97
C LEU A 100 -5.52 -7.63 1.88
N ALA A 101 -6.71 -7.46 2.40
CA ALA A 101 -7.69 -8.51 2.48
C ALA A 101 -9.09 -7.99 2.17
N GLN A 102 -9.93 -8.84 1.58
CA GLN A 102 -11.35 -8.55 1.33
C GLN A 102 -11.59 -7.24 0.56
N GLY A 103 -10.71 -6.93 -0.42
CA GLY A 103 -10.81 -5.69 -1.20
C GLY A 103 -10.47 -4.42 -0.42
N ARG A 104 -9.86 -4.54 0.77
CA ARG A 104 -9.47 -3.41 1.64
C ARG A 104 -7.97 -3.48 1.95
N TRP A 105 -7.31 -2.35 1.82
CA TRP A 105 -5.91 -2.18 2.17
C TRP A 105 -5.78 -1.30 3.41
N LEU A 106 -5.47 -1.93 4.52
CA LEU A 106 -5.24 -1.27 5.79
C LEU A 106 -3.74 -1.11 6.03
N ARG A 107 -3.35 0.05 6.51
CA ARG A 107 -2.01 0.33 7.01
C ARG A 107 -2.09 0.58 8.50
N THR A 108 -1.41 -0.22 9.29
CA THR A 108 -1.29 -0.07 10.73
C THR A 108 0.12 0.34 11.09
N GLN A 109 0.27 1.30 12.00
CA GLN A 109 1.57 1.74 12.51
C GLN A 109 1.55 1.68 14.03
N THR A 110 2.59 1.08 14.61
CA THR A 110 2.80 1.07 16.06
C THR A 110 3.45 2.36 16.53
N ALA A 111 3.20 2.74 17.78
CA ALA A 111 3.81 3.93 18.39
C ALA A 111 5.31 3.74 18.68
N ALA A 112 5.76 2.49 18.84
CA ALA A 112 7.16 2.13 19.10
C ALA A 112 7.54 0.88 18.30
N LEU A 113 8.85 0.66 18.10
CA LEU A 113 9.35 -0.54 17.45
C LEU A 113 9.24 -1.77 18.37
N ASP A 114 9.76 -1.64 19.58
CA ASP A 114 9.71 -2.70 20.58
C ASP A 114 8.36 -2.62 21.33
N LEU A 115 7.57 -3.68 21.21
CA LEU A 115 6.19 -3.70 21.68
C LEU A 115 6.12 -4.07 23.16
N ALA A 116 5.49 -3.22 23.96
CA ALA A 116 4.94 -3.61 25.25
C ALA A 116 3.51 -4.16 25.05
N PRO A 117 3.00 -4.99 25.98
CA PRO A 117 1.58 -5.33 25.98
C PRO A 117 0.73 -4.06 25.93
N ASN A 118 -0.24 -4.02 25.01
CA ASN A 118 -1.10 -2.86 24.75
C ASN A 118 -0.41 -1.62 24.14
N THR A 119 0.70 -1.78 23.43
CA THR A 119 1.26 -0.66 22.64
C THR A 119 0.21 -0.14 21.64
N PRO A 120 -0.07 1.18 21.63
CA PRO A 120 -1.07 1.75 20.74
C PRO A 120 -0.72 1.53 19.27
N GLU A 121 -1.72 1.14 18.49
CA GLU A 121 -1.63 1.00 17.05
C GLU A 121 -2.59 1.97 16.37
N THR A 122 -2.13 2.61 15.29
CA THR A 122 -2.98 3.46 14.46
C THR A 122 -3.23 2.77 13.13
N ALA A 123 -4.48 2.37 12.89
CA ALA A 123 -4.91 1.77 11.63
C ALA A 123 -5.56 2.82 10.73
N ARG A 124 -5.21 2.80 9.44
CA ARG A 124 -5.78 3.67 8.41
C ARG A 124 -6.10 2.86 7.16
N LEU A 125 -7.31 3.03 6.65
CA LEU A 125 -7.67 2.55 5.32
C LEU A 125 -6.97 3.41 4.28
N ILE A 126 -6.22 2.80 3.36
CA ILE A 126 -5.49 3.50 2.30
C ILE A 126 -6.01 3.24 0.90
N LEU A 127 -6.69 2.11 0.69
CA LEU A 127 -7.39 1.78 -0.54
C LEU A 127 -8.49 0.77 -0.25
N ASP A 128 -9.58 0.86 -0.98
CA ASP A 128 -10.65 -0.13 -1.05
C ASP A 128 -11.02 -0.43 -2.51
N ASP A 129 -11.96 -1.36 -2.69
CA ASP A 129 -12.54 -1.71 -3.99
C ASP A 129 -11.57 -2.27 -5.04
N PHE A 130 -10.60 -3.09 -4.62
CA PHE A 130 -9.83 -3.96 -5.52
C PHE A 130 -10.33 -5.41 -5.47
N SER A 131 -10.15 -6.16 -6.57
CA SER A 131 -10.64 -7.53 -6.68
C SER A 131 -9.64 -8.58 -6.24
N ALA A 132 -8.35 -8.35 -6.46
CA ALA A 132 -7.29 -9.26 -6.06
C ALA A 132 -6.01 -8.50 -5.72
N VAL A 133 -5.19 -9.11 -4.88
CA VAL A 133 -3.86 -8.62 -4.54
C VAL A 133 -2.94 -9.79 -4.26
N SER A 134 -1.67 -9.65 -4.59
CA SER A 134 -0.62 -10.58 -4.15
C SER A 134 0.70 -9.86 -3.94
N LEU A 135 1.44 -10.30 -2.93
CA LEU A 135 2.80 -9.88 -2.64
C LEU A 135 3.76 -11.03 -2.97
N ARG A 136 4.91 -10.69 -3.53
CA ARG A 136 6.04 -11.58 -3.78
C ARG A 136 7.30 -10.93 -3.27
N TYR A 137 8.24 -11.74 -2.81
CA TYR A 137 9.49 -11.31 -2.20
C TYR A 137 10.64 -11.86 -3.02
N LEU A 138 11.59 -11.02 -3.40
CA LEU A 138 12.79 -11.45 -4.13
C LEU A 138 13.98 -11.45 -3.16
N ASP A 139 14.67 -12.58 -3.09
CA ASP A 139 15.90 -12.70 -2.30
C ASP A 139 17.12 -12.07 -3.01
N ALA A 140 18.30 -12.19 -2.41
CA ALA A 140 19.55 -11.64 -2.96
C ALA A 140 19.92 -12.26 -4.32
N GLN A 141 19.46 -13.48 -4.60
CA GLN A 141 19.64 -14.20 -5.86
C GLN A 141 18.50 -13.96 -6.86
N LEU A 142 17.58 -13.05 -6.55
CA LEU A 142 16.37 -12.73 -7.33
C LEU A 142 15.38 -13.90 -7.47
N ARG A 143 15.44 -14.88 -6.57
CA ARG A 143 14.44 -15.96 -6.51
C ARG A 143 13.18 -15.42 -5.85
N GLU A 144 12.04 -15.78 -6.42
CA GLU A 144 10.73 -15.36 -5.90
C GLU A 144 10.27 -16.27 -4.76
N HIS A 145 9.74 -15.66 -3.70
CA HIS A 145 9.14 -16.32 -2.55
C HIS A 145 7.74 -15.73 -2.30
N ASP A 146 6.81 -16.57 -1.88
CA ASP A 146 5.43 -16.18 -1.52
C ASP A 146 5.32 -15.70 -0.07
N ARG A 147 6.39 -15.84 0.71
CA ARG A 147 6.52 -15.34 2.09
C ARG A 147 7.92 -14.85 2.39
N TRP A 148 8.01 -14.00 3.39
CA TRP A 148 9.28 -13.53 3.94
C TRP A 148 9.28 -13.56 5.47
N PRO A 149 10.32 -14.07 6.18
CA PRO A 149 11.45 -14.79 5.59
C PRO A 149 11.01 -16.09 4.89
N PRO A 150 11.82 -16.63 3.96
CA PRO A 150 11.55 -17.94 3.34
C PRO A 150 11.40 -19.05 4.38
N ALA A 151 10.65 -20.09 4.06
CA ALA A 151 10.38 -21.18 5.02
C ALA A 151 11.64 -21.90 5.51
N ASN A 152 12.70 -21.91 4.70
CA ASN A 152 14.02 -22.50 5.01
C ASN A 152 15.03 -21.50 5.60
N ALA A 153 14.61 -20.27 5.88
CA ALA A 153 15.50 -19.19 6.34
C ALA A 153 16.36 -19.58 7.55
N THR A 154 15.80 -20.28 8.52
CA THR A 154 16.52 -20.77 9.71
C THR A 154 17.60 -21.81 9.35
N LEU A 155 17.32 -22.67 8.38
CA LEU A 155 18.28 -23.69 7.91
C LEU A 155 19.42 -23.06 7.09
N GLU A 156 19.12 -21.96 6.39
CA GLU A 156 20.09 -21.20 5.60
C GLU A 156 20.83 -20.12 6.41
N GLY A 157 20.56 -20.01 7.72
CA GLY A 157 21.21 -19.03 8.59
C GLY A 157 20.85 -17.57 8.29
N VAL A 158 19.68 -17.33 7.70
CA VAL A 158 19.17 -15.99 7.40
C VAL A 158 18.92 -15.23 8.70
N SER A 159 19.59 -14.10 8.87
CA SER A 159 19.40 -13.24 10.05
C SER A 159 17.97 -12.68 10.11
N PRO A 160 17.38 -12.53 11.31
CA PRO A 160 16.10 -11.84 11.49
C PRO A 160 16.11 -10.39 10.98
N ASP A 161 17.28 -9.79 10.85
CA ASP A 161 17.44 -8.43 10.33
C ASP A 161 17.48 -8.36 8.80
N THR A 162 17.49 -9.52 8.10
CA THR A 162 17.60 -9.57 6.64
C THR A 162 16.31 -9.08 5.98
N LEU A 163 16.46 -8.17 5.01
CA LEU A 163 15.40 -7.69 4.13
C LEU A 163 15.48 -8.39 2.76
N PRO A 164 14.35 -8.58 2.06
CA PRO A 164 14.38 -9.00 0.66
C PRO A 164 15.02 -7.90 -0.20
N ARG A 165 15.55 -8.29 -1.35
CA ARG A 165 16.09 -7.32 -2.32
C ARG A 165 15.00 -6.47 -2.96
N ALA A 166 13.84 -7.05 -3.17
CA ALA A 166 12.67 -6.34 -3.68
C ALA A 166 11.37 -7.00 -3.21
N VAL A 167 10.31 -6.21 -3.20
CA VAL A 167 8.93 -6.67 -3.01
C VAL A 167 8.14 -6.33 -4.26
N GLU A 168 7.47 -7.31 -4.83
CA GLU A 168 6.52 -7.13 -5.92
C GLU A 168 5.11 -7.11 -5.35
N LEU A 169 4.37 -6.07 -5.71
CA LEU A 169 2.94 -5.94 -5.48
C LEU A 169 2.21 -6.10 -6.82
N ARG A 170 1.25 -7.00 -6.87
CA ARG A 170 0.26 -7.12 -7.95
C ARG A 170 -1.10 -6.80 -7.36
N LEU A 171 -1.75 -5.79 -7.89
CA LEU A 171 -3.07 -5.31 -7.48
C LEU A 171 -3.99 -5.33 -8.69
N THR A 172 -5.15 -5.99 -8.59
CA THR A 172 -6.15 -5.97 -9.65
C THR A 172 -7.28 -5.03 -9.27
N SER A 173 -7.34 -3.90 -9.97
CA SER A 173 -8.44 -2.96 -9.89
C SER A 173 -9.60 -3.41 -10.79
N LYS A 174 -10.82 -3.24 -10.34
CA LYS A 174 -12.02 -3.54 -11.16
C LYS A 174 -12.10 -2.65 -12.40
N ARG A 175 -11.57 -1.43 -12.34
CA ARG A 175 -11.67 -0.42 -13.41
C ARG A 175 -10.43 -0.40 -14.31
N PHE A 176 -9.23 -0.59 -13.75
CA PHE A 176 -7.95 -0.38 -14.46
C PHE A 176 -7.18 -1.69 -14.73
N GLY A 177 -7.75 -2.84 -14.34
CA GLY A 177 -7.09 -4.12 -14.51
C GLY A 177 -5.92 -4.34 -13.56
N GLU A 178 -4.94 -5.14 -13.98
CA GLU A 178 -3.78 -5.49 -13.16
C GLU A 178 -2.73 -4.37 -13.17
N ILE A 179 -2.31 -3.99 -11.97
CA ILE A 179 -1.24 -3.02 -11.70
C ILE A 179 -0.13 -3.77 -10.99
N ARG A 180 1.06 -3.78 -11.59
CA ARG A 180 2.25 -4.42 -11.04
C ARG A 180 3.26 -3.38 -10.62
N ARG A 181 3.80 -3.51 -9.40
CA ARG A 181 4.86 -2.65 -8.88
C ARG A 181 5.96 -3.50 -8.26
N LEU A 182 7.17 -3.31 -8.74
CA LEU A 182 8.38 -3.88 -8.16
C LEU A 182 9.13 -2.77 -7.42
N ILE A 183 9.32 -2.96 -6.12
CA ILE A 183 9.94 -1.97 -5.23
C ILE A 183 11.22 -2.57 -4.70
N ALA A 184 12.37 -2.02 -5.11
CA ALA A 184 13.67 -2.41 -4.57
C ALA A 184 13.84 -1.84 -3.15
N LEU A 185 14.35 -2.67 -2.24
CA LEU A 185 14.71 -2.22 -0.92
C LEU A 185 16.19 -1.86 -0.90
N SER A 186 16.53 -0.75 -0.26
CA SER A 186 17.93 -0.45 0.04
C SER A 186 18.37 -1.50 1.05
N ALA A 187 19.25 -2.42 0.64
CA ALA A 187 20.00 -3.21 1.61
C ALA A 187 20.67 -2.20 2.52
N GLY A 188 20.26 -2.15 3.80
CA GLY A 188 20.82 -1.20 4.74
C GLY A 188 22.34 -1.24 4.62
N ARG A 189 22.97 -0.08 4.40
CA ARG A 189 24.42 0.02 4.56
C ARG A 189 24.71 -0.39 5.98
N GLN A 190 25.37 -1.54 6.10
CA GLN A 190 26.02 -1.96 7.33
C GLN A 190 27.08 -0.94 7.72
#